data_067025659677981c0ef131ef7a08007c
#
_entry.id   067025659677981c0ef131ef7a08007c
#
_cell.length_a   1.000
_cell.length_b   1.000
_cell.length_c   1.000
_cell.angle_alpha   90.00
_cell.angle_beta   90.00
_cell.angle_gamma   90.00
#
_symmetry.space_group_name_H-M   'P 1'
#
loop_
_entity.id
_entity.type
_entity.pdbx_description
1 polymer ?
#
loop_
_entity_poly.entity_id
_entity_poly.type
_entity_poly.pdbx_seq_one_letter_code
_entity_poly.pdbx_strand_id
1 'polypeptide(L)'
;MTRLLLALAASIAAFPALAGPTLKDEVVVSNDVVTVGDLFDHAEGLEGIALFRAPDPGQSGPLPAAAALAAARRAGVAGAEAGDVRQVFVTRLSREISAADITGSIVARAATDYGVDVDAVDVKLDGEVGPVHVPTSHTGPLQVTRFVADRQTGRFEASLAVAGTPRREEPIRVSGTAVETVEVATLSRPLDRGDLVAASDVRYDRRPKSQVGDAMAPSDVTGLAAKRPIREGQPLRAGDLARPQHVERGGFVTLVYATSGVSLSLKAKALASGAQGDVVSVQNIQSKRVVSGVVTGPSEVTVTSAVTTLARR
;
A
#
# COMPACT_ATOMS: atom_id res chain seq x y z
N MET A 1 56.34 -69.76 62.08
CA MET A 1 55.41 -68.77 62.68
C MET A 1 55.27 -67.57 61.78
N THR A 2 54.34 -67.60 60.85
CA THR A 2 54.19 -66.56 59.80
C THR A 2 52.91 -65.76 60.13
N ARG A 3 53.01 -64.48 60.44
CA ARG A 3 51.90 -63.55 60.72
C ARG A 3 51.46 -62.92 59.39
N LEU A 4 50.23 -63.25 58.98
CA LEU A 4 49.57 -62.69 57.86
C LEU A 4 48.89 -61.35 58.28
N LEU A 5 49.36 -60.22 57.75
CA LEU A 5 48.76 -58.92 57.93
C LEU A 5 47.74 -58.69 56.80
N LEU A 6 46.45 -58.62 57.18
CA LEU A 6 45.33 -58.31 56.32
C LEU A 6 45.20 -56.80 56.22
N ALA A 7 45.49 -56.16 55.06
CA ALA A 7 45.28 -54.72 54.83
C ALA A 7 43.86 -54.52 54.29
N LEU A 8 43.01 -53.90 55.10
CA LEU A 8 41.63 -53.47 54.72
C LEU A 8 41.71 -52.17 53.90
N ALA A 9 41.54 -52.24 52.60
CA ALA A 9 41.42 -51.06 51.74
C ALA A 9 40.00 -50.50 51.83
N ALA A 10 39.83 -49.36 52.50
CA ALA A 10 38.58 -48.60 52.51
C ALA A 10 38.44 -47.84 51.19
N SER A 11 37.60 -48.34 50.26
CA SER A 11 37.19 -47.62 49.05
C SER A 11 36.24 -46.47 49.47
N ILE A 12 36.74 -45.23 49.44
CA ILE A 12 35.94 -44.01 49.56
C ILE A 12 35.20 -43.86 48.20
N ALA A 13 33.93 -44.21 48.17
CA ALA A 13 33.05 -43.88 47.08
C ALA A 13 32.85 -42.35 47.06
N ALA A 14 33.46 -41.66 46.11
CA ALA A 14 33.17 -40.25 45.85
C ALA A 14 31.75 -40.18 45.26
N PHE A 15 30.79 -39.74 46.07
CA PHE A 15 29.48 -39.35 45.60
C PHE A 15 29.72 -38.10 44.74
N PRO A 16 29.20 -38.05 43.49
CA PRO A 16 29.18 -36.81 42.74
C PRO A 16 28.38 -35.78 43.59
N ALA A 17 29.05 -34.70 43.96
CA ALA A 17 28.35 -33.55 44.55
C ALA A 17 27.31 -33.12 43.52
N LEU A 18 26.01 -33.25 43.84
CA LEU A 18 24.96 -32.61 43.08
C LEU A 18 25.26 -31.11 43.08
N ALA A 19 25.68 -30.60 41.95
CA ALA A 19 25.87 -29.17 41.78
C ALA A 19 24.50 -28.50 42.02
N GLY A 20 24.45 -27.61 43.00
CA GLY A 20 23.23 -26.86 43.29
C GLY A 20 22.84 -25.95 42.11
N PRO A 21 21.61 -25.41 42.16
CA PRO A 21 21.16 -24.49 41.14
C PRO A 21 22.09 -23.29 40.95
N THR A 22 22.62 -23.08 39.75
CA THR A 22 23.56 -21.99 39.43
C THR A 22 22.88 -20.94 38.59
N LEU A 23 23.09 -19.65 38.94
CA LEU A 23 22.49 -18.51 38.25
C LEU A 23 23.14 -18.29 36.87
N LYS A 24 22.32 -18.09 35.87
CA LYS A 24 22.76 -17.73 34.51
C LYS A 24 23.07 -16.22 34.43
N ASP A 25 23.96 -15.81 33.57
CA ASP A 25 24.32 -14.41 33.30
C ASP A 25 23.39 -13.72 32.30
N GLU A 26 22.90 -14.45 31.29
CA GLU A 26 21.94 -13.99 30.32
C GLU A 26 20.76 -14.95 30.23
N VAL A 27 19.55 -14.39 30.19
CA VAL A 27 18.31 -15.13 30.13
C VAL A 27 17.38 -14.57 29.09
N VAL A 28 16.87 -15.43 28.23
CA VAL A 28 15.90 -15.09 27.19
C VAL A 28 14.58 -15.81 27.52
N VAL A 29 13.50 -15.04 27.66
CA VAL A 29 12.18 -15.56 27.99
C VAL A 29 11.15 -15.19 26.92
N SER A 30 10.15 -16.06 26.73
CA SER A 30 9.03 -15.82 25.80
C SER A 30 7.74 -15.44 26.56
N ASN A 31 7.67 -15.79 27.84
CA ASN A 31 6.49 -15.64 28.68
C ASN A 31 6.46 -14.33 29.46
N ASP A 32 5.31 -14.02 30.06
CA ASP A 32 5.13 -12.84 30.92
C ASP A 32 5.82 -12.95 32.27
N VAL A 33 6.28 -14.16 32.61
CA VAL A 33 6.85 -14.50 33.89
C VAL A 33 8.19 -15.19 33.69
N VAL A 34 9.17 -14.77 34.48
CA VAL A 34 10.47 -15.40 34.59
C VAL A 34 10.41 -16.47 35.65
N THR A 35 10.75 -17.70 35.31
CA THR A 35 10.69 -18.85 36.19
C THR A 35 12.07 -19.21 36.79
N VAL A 36 12.08 -20.16 37.71
CA VAL A 36 13.32 -20.70 38.27
C VAL A 36 14.19 -21.33 37.14
N GLY A 37 13.57 -22.13 36.27
CA GLY A 37 14.27 -22.79 35.21
C GLY A 37 14.83 -21.84 34.14
N ASP A 38 14.24 -20.64 34.00
CA ASP A 38 14.81 -19.60 33.15
C ASP A 38 16.09 -19.04 33.71
N LEU A 39 16.12 -18.78 35.04
CA LEU A 39 17.22 -18.11 35.73
C LEU A 39 18.34 -19.06 36.20
N PHE A 40 18.03 -20.29 36.53
CA PHE A 40 18.97 -21.22 37.18
C PHE A 40 19.12 -22.50 36.35
N ASP A 41 20.36 -22.96 36.20
CA ASP A 41 20.68 -24.32 35.78
C ASP A 41 20.55 -25.29 36.96
N HIS A 42 20.29 -26.56 36.73
CA HIS A 42 20.18 -27.63 37.73
C HIS A 42 19.12 -27.40 38.81
N ALA A 43 17.98 -26.81 38.44
CA ALA A 43 16.87 -26.52 39.33
C ALA A 43 15.83 -27.64 39.43
N GLU A 44 16.24 -28.90 39.33
CA GLU A 44 15.45 -30.12 39.16
C GLU A 44 14.15 -30.13 39.98
N GLY A 45 12.99 -30.19 39.25
CA GLY A 45 11.66 -30.26 39.82
C GLY A 45 11.06 -28.91 40.26
N LEU A 46 11.78 -27.80 40.13
CA LEU A 46 11.35 -26.45 40.54
C LEU A 46 11.31 -25.47 39.39
N GLU A 47 11.60 -25.92 38.12
CA GLU A 47 11.79 -25.07 36.97
C GLU A 47 10.58 -24.20 36.66
N GLY A 48 9.35 -24.70 36.92
CA GLY A 48 8.10 -23.99 36.58
C GLY A 48 7.69 -22.92 37.62
N ILE A 49 8.43 -22.75 38.69
CA ILE A 49 8.06 -21.77 39.73
C ILE A 49 8.32 -20.37 39.24
N ALA A 50 7.29 -19.52 39.27
CA ALA A 50 7.36 -18.11 38.89
C ALA A 50 8.12 -17.28 39.94
N LEU A 51 9.09 -16.47 39.51
CA LEU A 51 9.89 -15.62 40.38
C LEU A 51 9.64 -14.13 40.17
N PHE A 52 9.60 -13.69 38.91
CA PHE A 52 9.47 -12.28 38.55
C PHE A 52 8.54 -12.10 37.35
N ARG A 53 7.99 -10.90 37.21
CA ARG A 53 7.40 -10.48 35.93
C ARG A 53 8.54 -10.24 34.90
N ALA A 54 8.39 -10.75 33.70
CA ALA A 54 9.31 -10.46 32.59
C ALA A 54 9.25 -8.97 32.18
N PRO A 55 10.29 -8.44 31.60
CA PRO A 55 10.24 -7.13 30.95
C PRO A 55 9.12 -7.04 29.89
N ASP A 56 8.85 -5.84 29.39
CA ASP A 56 7.92 -5.68 28.28
C ASP A 56 8.46 -6.39 27.02
N PRO A 57 7.60 -6.85 26.12
CA PRO A 57 8.01 -7.54 24.90
C PRO A 57 9.06 -6.75 24.12
N GLY A 58 10.16 -7.41 23.72
CA GLY A 58 11.28 -6.79 22.99
C GLY A 58 12.24 -5.99 23.88
N GLN A 59 12.02 -5.95 25.20
CA GLN A 59 12.89 -5.23 26.12
C GLN A 59 13.80 -6.16 26.89
N SER A 60 14.96 -5.61 27.30
CA SER A 60 15.89 -6.25 28.22
C SER A 60 15.96 -5.45 29.53
N GLY A 61 15.96 -6.16 30.64
CA GLY A 61 16.06 -5.55 31.97
C GLY A 61 17.14 -6.20 32.81
N PRO A 62 17.89 -5.41 33.62
CA PRO A 62 18.87 -5.94 34.53
C PRO A 62 18.19 -6.48 35.79
N LEU A 63 18.57 -7.69 36.22
CA LEU A 63 18.13 -8.32 37.46
C LEU A 63 19.37 -8.55 38.38
N PRO A 64 19.52 -7.85 39.51
CA PRO A 64 20.64 -8.10 40.44
C PRO A 64 20.65 -9.55 40.93
N ALA A 65 21.78 -10.21 40.94
CA ALA A 65 21.94 -11.60 41.36
C ALA A 65 21.42 -11.81 42.81
N ALA A 66 21.62 -10.84 43.69
CA ALA A 66 21.10 -10.88 45.07
C ALA A 66 19.58 -10.96 45.09
N ALA A 67 18.87 -10.25 44.19
CA ALA A 67 17.42 -10.30 44.10
C ALA A 67 16.93 -11.65 43.54
N ALA A 68 17.62 -12.19 42.53
CA ALA A 68 17.34 -13.52 41.95
C ALA A 68 17.46 -14.62 43.04
N LEU A 69 18.58 -14.62 43.77
CA LEU A 69 18.81 -15.57 44.87
C LEU A 69 17.79 -15.42 46.00
N ALA A 70 17.44 -14.20 46.38
CA ALA A 70 16.41 -13.95 47.42
C ALA A 70 15.03 -14.44 46.96
N ALA A 71 14.67 -14.30 45.70
CA ALA A 71 13.43 -14.82 45.18
C ALA A 71 13.44 -16.36 45.11
N ALA A 72 14.53 -16.97 44.65
CA ALA A 72 14.70 -18.42 44.61
C ALA A 72 14.55 -19.05 46.00
N ARG A 73 15.17 -18.46 47.01
CA ARG A 73 15.05 -18.93 48.44
C ARG A 73 13.61 -18.85 48.92
N ARG A 74 12.88 -17.77 48.63
CA ARG A 74 11.45 -17.64 48.98
C ARG A 74 10.58 -18.66 48.26
N ALA A 75 10.97 -19.08 47.07
CA ALA A 75 10.31 -20.11 46.30
C ALA A 75 10.69 -21.55 46.72
N GLY A 76 11.55 -21.72 47.72
CA GLY A 76 11.96 -23.01 48.22
C GLY A 76 13.16 -23.65 47.49
N VAL A 77 13.84 -22.91 46.64
CA VAL A 77 15.06 -23.36 45.94
C VAL A 77 16.24 -23.31 46.95
N ALA A 78 16.65 -24.47 47.45
CA ALA A 78 17.79 -24.58 48.37
C ALA A 78 19.11 -24.65 47.58
N GLY A 79 20.17 -24.07 48.16
CA GLY A 79 21.53 -24.19 47.62
C GLY A 79 21.78 -23.44 46.33
N ALA A 80 20.92 -22.48 45.93
CA ALA A 80 21.10 -21.65 44.78
C ALA A 80 22.30 -20.71 44.95
N GLU A 81 23.22 -20.69 43.97
CA GLU A 81 24.44 -19.91 44.00
C GLU A 81 24.53 -19.01 42.75
N ALA A 82 25.12 -17.82 42.93
CA ALA A 82 25.32 -16.88 41.83
C ALA A 82 26.66 -17.06 41.11
N GLY A 83 27.60 -17.82 41.72
CA GLY A 83 28.96 -17.85 41.21
C GLY A 83 29.55 -16.44 41.11
N ASP A 84 30.13 -16.13 39.96
CA ASP A 84 30.70 -14.80 39.67
C ASP A 84 29.68 -13.80 39.09
N VAL A 85 28.42 -14.23 38.88
CA VAL A 85 27.36 -13.40 38.32
C VAL A 85 26.87 -12.37 39.33
N ARG A 86 27.02 -11.09 39.00
CA ARG A 86 26.51 -9.99 39.84
C ARG A 86 25.13 -9.48 39.40
N GLN A 87 24.85 -9.68 38.10
CA GLN A 87 23.62 -9.20 37.46
C GLN A 87 23.28 -10.11 36.31
N VAL A 88 22.03 -10.44 36.16
CA VAL A 88 21.47 -11.18 34.99
C VAL A 88 20.77 -10.21 34.08
N PHE A 89 21.01 -10.31 32.78
CA PHE A 89 20.20 -9.58 31.79
C PHE A 89 19.06 -10.49 31.33
N VAL A 90 17.84 -10.07 31.62
CA VAL A 90 16.63 -10.78 31.19
C VAL A 90 16.07 -10.09 29.96
N THR A 91 16.09 -10.76 28.82
CA THR A 91 15.54 -10.28 27.55
C THR A 91 14.23 -11.01 27.27
N ARG A 92 13.16 -10.26 27.00
CA ARG A 92 11.91 -10.86 26.57
C ARG A 92 11.79 -10.83 25.05
N LEU A 93 11.59 -12.02 24.45
CA LEU A 93 11.32 -12.15 23.04
C LEU A 93 10.01 -11.46 22.68
N SER A 94 9.94 -10.93 21.47
CA SER A 94 8.74 -10.30 20.93
C SER A 94 8.55 -10.65 19.45
N ARG A 95 7.32 -10.50 19.00
CA ARG A 95 6.98 -10.34 17.59
C ARG A 95 6.90 -8.86 17.30
N GLU A 96 7.62 -8.42 16.29
CA GLU A 96 7.56 -7.06 15.80
C GLU A 96 6.40 -6.90 14.81
N ILE A 97 5.64 -5.84 14.96
CA ILE A 97 4.63 -5.36 14.02
C ILE A 97 5.17 -4.07 13.43
N SER A 98 5.47 -4.09 12.15
CA SER A 98 6.04 -2.96 11.43
C SER A 98 4.99 -1.89 11.10
N ALA A 99 5.43 -0.66 10.82
CA ALA A 99 4.57 0.39 10.28
C ALA A 99 3.90 -0.02 8.97
N ALA A 100 4.57 -0.86 8.16
CA ALA A 100 4.00 -1.39 6.92
C ALA A 100 2.83 -2.34 7.18
N ASP A 101 2.92 -3.21 8.19
CA ASP A 101 1.82 -4.11 8.58
C ASP A 101 0.60 -3.31 9.06
N ILE A 102 0.84 -2.26 9.86
CA ILE A 102 -0.20 -1.36 10.34
C ILE A 102 -0.88 -0.65 9.17
N THR A 103 -0.08 -0.04 8.28
CA THR A 103 -0.59 0.66 7.10
C THR A 103 -1.37 -0.28 6.19
N GLY A 104 -0.85 -1.48 5.90
CA GLY A 104 -1.53 -2.48 5.08
C GLY A 104 -2.89 -2.90 5.65
N SER A 105 -2.97 -3.08 6.97
CA SER A 105 -4.23 -3.41 7.64
C SER A 105 -5.25 -2.26 7.54
N ILE A 106 -4.79 -1.01 7.62
CA ILE A 106 -5.65 0.17 7.48
C ILE A 106 -6.11 0.33 6.03
N VAL A 107 -5.23 0.15 5.04
CA VAL A 107 -5.56 0.18 3.60
C VAL A 107 -6.67 -0.82 3.30
N ALA A 108 -6.51 -2.08 3.73
CA ALA A 108 -7.51 -3.12 3.52
C ALA A 108 -8.86 -2.77 4.16
N ARG A 109 -8.84 -2.20 5.37
CA ARG A 109 -10.05 -1.75 6.05
C ARG A 109 -10.72 -0.58 5.35
N ALA A 110 -9.96 0.45 4.99
CA ALA A 110 -10.47 1.63 4.29
C ALA A 110 -11.01 1.26 2.90
N ALA A 111 -10.35 0.38 2.16
CA ALA A 111 -10.83 -0.12 0.87
C ALA A 111 -12.20 -0.80 1.00
N THR A 112 -12.37 -1.65 2.04
CA THR A 112 -13.65 -2.29 2.35
C THR A 112 -14.73 -1.26 2.68
N ASP A 113 -14.44 -0.29 3.56
CA ASP A 113 -15.41 0.72 4.00
C ASP A 113 -15.76 1.71 2.88
N TYR A 114 -14.85 1.96 1.95
CA TYR A 114 -15.06 2.83 0.78
C TYR A 114 -15.70 2.09 -0.39
N GLY A 115 -15.63 0.76 -0.43
CA GLY A 115 -16.13 -0.08 -1.51
C GLY A 115 -15.27 0.00 -2.77
N VAL A 116 -13.95 0.13 -2.60
CA VAL A 116 -12.96 0.24 -3.69
C VAL A 116 -11.86 -0.81 -3.52
N ASP A 117 -11.05 -0.97 -4.57
CA ASP A 117 -9.88 -1.83 -4.50
C ASP A 117 -8.81 -1.26 -3.56
N VAL A 118 -7.99 -2.14 -2.98
CA VAL A 118 -6.89 -1.77 -2.07
C VAL A 118 -5.91 -0.79 -2.73
N ASP A 119 -5.67 -0.95 -4.01
CA ASP A 119 -4.80 -0.07 -4.80
C ASP A 119 -5.40 1.33 -5.03
N ALA A 120 -6.70 1.49 -4.82
CA ALA A 120 -7.38 2.76 -4.96
C ALA A 120 -7.41 3.57 -3.65
N VAL A 121 -6.71 3.15 -2.61
CA VAL A 121 -6.63 3.85 -1.32
C VAL A 121 -5.19 4.27 -1.05
N ASP A 122 -4.97 5.54 -0.74
CA ASP A 122 -3.71 6.07 -0.20
C ASP A 122 -3.87 6.35 1.29
N VAL A 123 -2.97 5.78 2.10
CA VAL A 123 -2.97 5.94 3.56
C VAL A 123 -1.64 6.56 3.99
N LYS A 124 -1.74 7.63 4.77
CA LYS A 124 -0.59 8.26 5.43
C LYS A 124 -0.86 8.36 6.92
N LEU A 125 0.02 7.78 7.72
CA LEU A 125 -0.04 7.87 9.17
C LEU A 125 0.48 9.23 9.65
N ASP A 126 -0.05 9.73 10.77
CA ASP A 126 0.45 10.93 11.43
C ASP A 126 1.73 10.59 12.20
N GLY A 127 2.83 11.22 11.82
CA GLY A 127 4.13 11.02 12.45
C GLY A 127 4.79 9.67 12.09
N GLU A 128 5.94 9.42 12.70
CA GLU A 128 6.63 8.13 12.60
C GLU A 128 6.03 7.14 13.58
N VAL A 129 5.45 6.06 13.05
CA VAL A 129 5.02 4.92 13.85
C VAL A 129 6.19 3.96 13.95
N GLY A 130 6.84 3.91 15.11
CA GLY A 130 7.89 2.93 15.38
C GLY A 130 7.34 1.49 15.40
N PRO A 131 8.23 0.48 15.38
CA PRO A 131 7.82 -0.91 15.49
C PRO A 131 7.13 -1.16 16.84
N VAL A 132 6.01 -1.88 16.80
CA VAL A 132 5.27 -2.29 18.00
C VAL A 132 5.64 -3.73 18.34
N HIS A 133 6.11 -3.95 19.56
CA HIS A 133 6.48 -5.27 20.06
C HIS A 133 5.33 -5.90 20.81
N VAL A 134 4.90 -7.09 20.38
CA VAL A 134 3.87 -7.89 21.06
C VAL A 134 4.44 -9.23 21.52
N PRO A 135 3.83 -9.90 22.53
CA PRO A 135 4.27 -11.23 22.94
C PRO A 135 4.34 -12.21 21.77
N THR A 136 5.34 -13.08 21.76
CA THR A 136 5.52 -14.11 20.71
C THR A 136 4.35 -15.10 20.66
N SER A 137 3.58 -15.23 21.73
CA SER A 137 2.34 -16.02 21.79
C SER A 137 1.21 -15.44 20.94
N HIS A 138 1.28 -14.16 20.56
CA HIS A 138 0.30 -13.51 19.71
C HIS A 138 0.63 -13.74 18.23
N THR A 139 0.27 -14.91 17.72
CA THR A 139 0.59 -15.37 16.36
C THR A 139 -0.46 -14.98 15.31
N GLY A 140 -1.62 -14.49 15.73
CA GLY A 140 -2.72 -14.11 14.86
C GLY A 140 -2.39 -12.96 13.90
N PRO A 141 -3.23 -12.70 12.89
CA PRO A 141 -3.10 -11.53 12.03
C PRO A 141 -3.41 -10.25 12.78
N LEU A 142 -2.80 -9.14 12.36
CA LEU A 142 -3.18 -7.80 12.81
C LEU A 142 -4.55 -7.43 12.25
N GLN A 143 -5.47 -7.00 13.10
CA GLN A 143 -6.84 -6.65 12.73
C GLN A 143 -7.21 -5.26 13.20
N VAL A 144 -7.88 -4.51 12.35
CA VAL A 144 -8.48 -3.21 12.71
C VAL A 144 -9.78 -3.47 13.48
N THR A 145 -9.75 -3.21 14.79
CA THR A 145 -10.89 -3.41 15.70
C THR A 145 -11.86 -2.24 15.68
N ARG A 146 -11.34 -1.05 15.41
CA ARG A 146 -12.13 0.18 15.26
C ARG A 146 -11.52 1.02 14.13
N PHE A 147 -12.37 1.55 13.27
CA PHE A 147 -11.98 2.50 12.22
C PHE A 147 -13.06 3.57 12.10
N VAL A 148 -12.66 4.81 12.25
CA VAL A 148 -13.55 5.97 12.08
C VAL A 148 -12.86 6.92 11.13
N ALA A 149 -13.48 7.18 10.00
CA ALA A 149 -12.94 8.06 8.98
C ALA A 149 -13.97 9.10 8.52
N ASP A 150 -13.51 10.32 8.35
CA ASP A 150 -14.25 11.39 7.70
C ASP A 150 -13.89 11.41 6.21
N ARG A 151 -14.86 11.06 5.36
CA ARG A 151 -14.65 10.97 3.90
C ARG A 151 -14.42 12.33 3.22
N GLN A 152 -14.78 13.43 3.85
CA GLN A 152 -14.57 14.77 3.28
C GLN A 152 -13.12 15.23 3.47
N THR A 153 -12.59 15.05 4.66
CA THR A 153 -11.23 15.46 5.02
C THR A 153 -10.21 14.35 4.79
N GLY A 154 -10.66 13.10 4.69
CA GLY A 154 -9.82 11.91 4.63
C GLY A 154 -9.20 11.54 5.98
N ARG A 155 -9.46 12.29 7.08
CA ARG A 155 -8.90 12.00 8.41
C ARG A 155 -9.50 10.72 8.97
N PHE A 156 -8.65 9.90 9.60
CA PHE A 156 -9.12 8.71 10.30
C PHE A 156 -8.45 8.53 11.65
N GLU A 157 -9.14 7.78 12.51
CA GLU A 157 -8.62 7.19 13.74
C GLU A 157 -8.88 5.68 13.70
N ALA A 158 -7.86 4.90 14.01
CA ALA A 158 -7.96 3.46 14.02
C ALA A 158 -7.37 2.86 15.30
N SER A 159 -7.97 1.75 15.72
CA SER A 159 -7.43 0.88 16.76
C SER A 159 -7.23 -0.51 16.16
N LEU A 160 -6.05 -1.07 16.39
CA LEU A 160 -5.65 -2.39 15.89
C LEU A 160 -5.28 -3.30 17.05
N ALA A 161 -5.52 -4.59 16.89
CA ALA A 161 -5.07 -5.62 17.81
C ALA A 161 -4.68 -6.88 17.02
N VAL A 162 -3.79 -7.69 17.58
CA VAL A 162 -3.50 -9.02 17.05
C VAL A 162 -4.67 -9.94 17.35
N ALA A 163 -5.14 -10.72 16.40
CA ALA A 163 -6.23 -11.67 16.61
C ALA A 163 -5.84 -12.70 17.69
N GLY A 164 -6.76 -12.94 18.62
CA GLY A 164 -6.53 -13.83 19.77
C GLY A 164 -5.92 -13.15 20.99
N THR A 165 -5.57 -11.88 20.91
CA THR A 165 -5.10 -11.10 22.06
C THR A 165 -6.22 -10.90 23.08
N PRO A 166 -5.95 -11.06 24.40
CA PRO A 166 -6.92 -10.79 25.43
C PRO A 166 -7.39 -9.33 25.42
N ARG A 167 -8.69 -9.09 25.63
CA ARG A 167 -9.28 -7.74 25.63
C ARG A 167 -8.69 -6.76 26.66
N ARG A 168 -7.86 -7.24 27.57
CA ARG A 168 -7.19 -6.43 28.60
C ARG A 168 -5.95 -5.72 28.10
N GLU A 169 -5.42 -6.11 26.95
CA GLU A 169 -4.25 -5.47 26.36
C GLU A 169 -4.67 -4.21 25.59
N GLU A 170 -3.85 -3.18 25.69
CA GLU A 170 -4.12 -1.93 24.99
C GLU A 170 -4.00 -2.12 23.48
N PRO A 171 -5.00 -1.67 22.70
CA PRO A 171 -4.92 -1.72 21.25
C PRO A 171 -3.88 -0.70 20.74
N ILE A 172 -3.25 -1.03 19.62
CA ILE A 172 -2.40 -0.09 18.89
C ILE A 172 -3.32 0.99 18.30
N ARG A 173 -3.10 2.24 18.67
CA ARG A 173 -3.89 3.39 18.20
C ARG A 173 -3.07 4.20 17.24
N VAL A 174 -3.66 4.50 16.10
CA VAL A 174 -3.04 5.31 15.05
C VAL A 174 -4.07 6.26 14.44
N SER A 175 -3.59 7.39 13.95
CA SER A 175 -4.37 8.35 13.19
C SER A 175 -3.63 8.74 11.91
N GLY A 176 -4.34 9.34 10.99
CA GLY A 176 -3.76 9.74 9.73
C GLY A 176 -4.78 10.19 8.70
N THR A 177 -4.41 10.07 7.45
CA THR A 177 -5.30 10.31 6.30
C THR A 177 -5.44 9.05 5.47
N ALA A 178 -6.68 8.72 5.08
CA ALA A 178 -7.02 7.64 4.17
C ALA A 178 -7.94 8.23 3.09
N VAL A 179 -7.46 8.29 1.86
CA VAL A 179 -8.18 8.93 0.75
C VAL A 179 -8.36 7.96 -0.42
N GLU A 180 -9.53 8.00 -1.03
CA GLU A 180 -9.76 7.31 -2.29
C GLU A 180 -8.97 8.01 -3.39
N THR A 181 -8.22 7.25 -4.17
CA THR A 181 -7.43 7.73 -5.29
C THR A 181 -7.94 7.16 -6.60
N VAL A 182 -7.80 7.94 -7.65
CA VAL A 182 -8.10 7.52 -9.02
C VAL A 182 -6.88 7.77 -9.91
N GLU A 183 -6.75 6.94 -10.91
CA GLU A 183 -5.73 7.11 -11.93
C GLU A 183 -6.22 8.09 -12.97
N VAL A 184 -5.44 9.13 -13.22
CA VAL A 184 -5.76 10.20 -14.17
C VAL A 184 -4.65 10.37 -15.20
N ALA A 185 -5.04 10.81 -16.39
CA ALA A 185 -4.10 11.21 -17.42
C ALA A 185 -3.49 12.57 -17.07
N THR A 186 -2.18 12.65 -17.09
CA THR A 186 -1.41 13.91 -17.03
C THR A 186 -0.46 13.97 -18.22
N LEU A 187 0.04 15.16 -18.54
CA LEU A 187 0.99 15.34 -19.63
C LEU A 187 2.43 15.24 -19.15
N SER A 188 3.27 14.58 -19.95
CA SER A 188 4.73 14.54 -19.80
C SER A 188 5.45 15.74 -20.41
N ARG A 189 4.76 16.53 -21.25
CA ARG A 189 5.24 17.79 -21.84
C ARG A 189 4.06 18.76 -22.03
N PRO A 190 4.28 20.05 -22.14
CA PRO A 190 3.20 20.99 -22.45
C PRO A 190 2.67 20.77 -23.87
N LEU A 191 1.37 21.03 -24.05
CA LEU A 191 0.71 21.04 -25.35
C LEU A 191 0.13 22.42 -25.64
N ASP A 192 0.28 22.88 -26.88
CA ASP A 192 -0.37 24.08 -27.36
C ASP A 192 -1.77 23.78 -27.93
N ARG A 193 -2.55 24.85 -28.14
CA ARG A 193 -3.88 24.72 -28.72
C ARG A 193 -3.79 24.08 -30.12
N GLY A 194 -4.54 23.02 -30.33
CA GLY A 194 -4.60 22.27 -31.58
C GLY A 194 -3.67 21.07 -31.63
N ASP A 195 -2.70 20.97 -30.73
CA ASP A 195 -1.80 19.82 -30.65
C ASP A 195 -2.57 18.55 -30.31
N LEU A 196 -2.18 17.45 -30.93
CA LEU A 196 -2.74 16.13 -30.66
C LEU A 196 -2.04 15.52 -29.43
N VAL A 197 -2.83 14.92 -28.58
CA VAL A 197 -2.32 14.10 -27.47
C VAL A 197 -1.83 12.77 -28.01
N ALA A 198 -0.52 12.58 -28.05
CA ALA A 198 0.08 11.28 -28.39
C ALA A 198 0.14 10.38 -27.16
N ALA A 199 0.15 9.06 -27.37
CA ALA A 199 0.28 8.10 -26.25
C ALA A 199 1.57 8.31 -25.43
N SER A 200 2.67 8.76 -26.08
CA SER A 200 3.94 9.10 -25.45
C SER A 200 3.88 10.35 -24.56
N ASP A 201 2.89 11.20 -24.75
CA ASP A 201 2.72 12.43 -24.01
C ASP A 201 1.92 12.23 -22.70
N VAL A 202 1.30 11.06 -22.55
CA VAL A 202 0.43 10.74 -21.42
C VAL A 202 1.20 10.01 -20.34
N ARG A 203 1.10 10.51 -19.11
CA ARG A 203 1.54 9.83 -17.89
C ARG A 203 0.32 9.44 -17.07
N TYR A 204 0.49 8.36 -16.31
CA TYR A 204 -0.50 7.89 -15.33
C TYR A 204 -0.12 8.43 -13.97
N ASP A 205 -0.95 9.30 -13.41
CA ASP A 205 -0.77 9.83 -12.07
C ASP A 205 -1.93 9.40 -11.19
N ARG A 206 -1.62 8.86 -10.02
CA ARG A 206 -2.63 8.54 -9.02
C ARG A 206 -2.86 9.74 -8.11
N ARG A 207 -4.10 10.23 -8.06
CA ARG A 207 -4.45 11.44 -7.31
C ARG A 207 -5.70 11.23 -6.46
N PRO A 208 -5.83 11.94 -5.31
CA PRO A 208 -7.04 11.93 -4.53
C PRO A 208 -8.26 12.29 -5.38
N LYS A 209 -9.29 11.47 -5.35
CA LYS A 209 -10.53 11.65 -6.14
C LYS A 209 -11.18 13.02 -5.91
N SER A 210 -11.10 13.53 -4.69
CA SER A 210 -11.61 14.86 -4.34
C SER A 210 -10.90 16.02 -5.07
N GLN A 211 -9.68 15.81 -5.58
CA GLN A 211 -8.86 16.85 -6.21
C GLN A 211 -8.92 16.84 -7.74
N VAL A 212 -9.41 15.76 -8.35
CA VAL A 212 -9.31 15.58 -9.80
C VAL A 212 -10.58 15.99 -10.56
N GLY A 213 -11.75 16.04 -9.88
CA GLY A 213 -13.00 16.45 -10.51
C GLY A 213 -13.37 15.60 -11.73
N ASP A 214 -13.45 16.24 -12.91
CA ASP A 214 -13.77 15.66 -14.21
C ASP A 214 -12.54 15.23 -15.03
N ALA A 215 -11.41 14.94 -14.36
CA ALA A 215 -10.22 14.44 -15.04
C ALA A 215 -10.50 13.11 -15.75
N MET A 216 -9.92 12.98 -16.95
CA MET A 216 -10.14 11.83 -17.81
C MET A 216 -9.23 10.66 -17.43
N ALA A 217 -9.73 9.45 -17.67
CA ALA A 217 -8.90 8.27 -17.62
C ALA A 217 -7.88 8.29 -18.78
N PRO A 218 -6.70 7.66 -18.58
CA PRO A 218 -5.64 7.70 -19.60
C PRO A 218 -6.02 7.10 -20.97
N SER A 219 -6.90 6.09 -21.00
CA SER A 219 -7.38 5.46 -22.21
C SER A 219 -8.17 6.40 -23.13
N ASP A 220 -8.75 7.45 -22.58
CA ASP A 220 -9.77 8.24 -23.27
C ASP A 220 -9.23 9.54 -23.88
N VAL A 221 -7.93 9.83 -23.69
CA VAL A 221 -7.32 11.11 -24.10
C VAL A 221 -6.50 11.04 -25.36
N THR A 222 -5.99 9.86 -25.72
CA THR A 222 -5.11 9.69 -26.89
C THR A 222 -5.86 9.99 -28.21
N GLY A 223 -5.23 10.78 -29.06
CA GLY A 223 -5.79 11.18 -30.36
C GLY A 223 -6.75 12.37 -30.29
N LEU A 224 -7.05 12.90 -29.09
CA LEU A 224 -7.78 14.15 -28.96
C LEU A 224 -6.85 15.36 -29.15
N ALA A 225 -7.40 16.51 -29.51
CA ALA A 225 -6.68 17.77 -29.67
C ALA A 225 -6.93 18.70 -28.49
N ALA A 226 -5.89 19.42 -28.06
CA ALA A 226 -5.99 20.43 -27.02
C ALA A 226 -6.80 21.64 -27.49
N LYS A 227 -7.85 22.05 -26.76
CA LYS A 227 -8.63 23.26 -27.02
C LYS A 227 -7.92 24.54 -26.55
N ARG A 228 -7.03 24.40 -25.58
CA ARG A 228 -6.25 25.47 -24.94
C ARG A 228 -4.86 24.94 -24.60
N PRO A 229 -3.87 25.81 -24.34
CA PRO A 229 -2.59 25.35 -23.83
C PRO A 229 -2.74 24.61 -22.50
N ILE A 230 -2.08 23.44 -22.38
CA ILE A 230 -2.10 22.59 -21.21
C ILE A 230 -0.67 22.38 -20.73
N ARG A 231 -0.43 22.55 -19.44
CA ARG A 231 0.90 22.44 -18.84
C ARG A 231 1.27 20.99 -18.53
N GLU A 232 2.57 20.72 -18.49
CA GLU A 232 3.10 19.45 -17.96
C GLU A 232 2.58 19.17 -16.54
N GLY A 233 2.25 17.91 -16.24
CA GLY A 233 1.75 17.46 -14.94
C GLY A 233 0.31 17.88 -14.60
N GLN A 234 -0.35 18.65 -15.48
CA GLN A 234 -1.75 19.01 -15.29
C GLN A 234 -2.66 17.84 -15.66
N PRO A 235 -3.62 17.44 -14.78
CA PRO A 235 -4.63 16.45 -15.12
C PRO A 235 -5.46 16.89 -16.33
N LEU A 236 -5.61 16.01 -17.30
CA LEU A 236 -6.40 16.24 -18.50
C LEU A 236 -7.89 16.13 -18.20
N ARG A 237 -8.67 17.11 -18.62
CA ARG A 237 -10.11 17.16 -18.42
C ARG A 237 -10.84 17.11 -19.75
N ALA A 238 -12.04 16.55 -19.75
CA ALA A 238 -12.88 16.49 -20.95
C ALA A 238 -13.11 17.88 -21.57
N GLY A 239 -13.22 18.94 -20.73
CA GLY A 239 -13.35 20.31 -21.19
C GLY A 239 -12.15 20.87 -21.95
N ASP A 240 -10.95 20.34 -21.70
CA ASP A 240 -9.69 20.80 -22.30
C ASP A 240 -9.40 20.18 -23.67
N LEU A 241 -10.08 19.10 -24.02
CA LEU A 241 -9.83 18.30 -25.19
C LEU A 241 -11.04 18.28 -26.15
N ALA A 242 -10.78 18.05 -27.42
CA ALA A 242 -11.81 17.88 -28.44
C ALA A 242 -11.35 16.86 -29.48
N ARG A 243 -12.27 16.33 -30.25
CA ARG A 243 -11.92 15.60 -31.47
C ARG A 243 -11.13 16.50 -32.41
N PRO A 244 -10.00 16.02 -32.98
CA PRO A 244 -9.18 16.82 -33.90
C PRO A 244 -10.02 17.25 -35.10
N GLN A 245 -9.89 18.53 -35.49
CA GLN A 245 -10.54 19.04 -36.68
C GLN A 245 -9.67 18.71 -37.89
N HIS A 246 -10.18 17.88 -38.77
CA HIS A 246 -9.53 17.49 -40.00
C HIS A 246 -9.83 18.47 -41.16
N VAL A 247 -10.88 19.26 -41.01
CA VAL A 247 -11.28 20.31 -41.95
C VAL A 247 -11.49 21.61 -41.18
N GLU A 248 -10.85 22.68 -41.59
CA GLU A 248 -11.03 24.01 -41.04
C GLU A 248 -11.89 24.88 -41.93
N ARG A 249 -12.75 25.70 -41.33
CA ARG A 249 -13.55 26.68 -42.07
C ARG A 249 -12.66 27.63 -42.88
N GLY A 250 -12.94 27.74 -44.18
CA GLY A 250 -12.17 28.56 -45.10
C GLY A 250 -10.97 27.85 -45.74
N GLY A 251 -10.59 26.66 -45.20
CA GLY A 251 -9.53 25.83 -45.73
C GLY A 251 -9.92 25.16 -47.03
N PHE A 252 -8.89 24.78 -47.82
CA PHE A 252 -9.11 24.00 -49.04
C PHE A 252 -9.16 22.51 -48.70
N VAL A 253 -10.14 21.82 -49.30
CA VAL A 253 -10.36 20.39 -49.09
C VAL A 253 -10.48 19.69 -50.44
N THR A 254 -10.13 18.40 -50.44
CA THR A 254 -10.43 17.51 -51.56
C THR A 254 -11.82 16.93 -51.36
N LEU A 255 -12.75 17.30 -52.23
CA LEU A 255 -14.08 16.73 -52.26
C LEU A 255 -14.06 15.48 -53.13
N VAL A 256 -14.34 14.33 -52.52
CA VAL A 256 -14.38 13.03 -53.19
C VAL A 256 -15.83 12.58 -53.38
N TYR A 257 -16.19 12.21 -54.57
CA TYR A 257 -17.46 11.55 -54.88
C TYR A 257 -17.13 10.16 -55.43
N ALA A 258 -17.55 9.15 -54.69
CA ALA A 258 -17.35 7.76 -55.08
C ALA A 258 -18.70 7.06 -55.28
N THR A 259 -18.87 6.42 -56.45
CA THR A 259 -19.99 5.54 -56.76
C THR A 259 -19.46 4.31 -57.48
N SER A 260 -20.31 3.28 -57.69
CA SER A 260 -19.87 2.01 -58.25
C SER A 260 -19.06 2.20 -59.57
N GLY A 261 -17.73 2.05 -59.44
CA GLY A 261 -16.78 2.11 -60.54
C GLY A 261 -16.31 3.50 -60.99
N VAL A 262 -16.76 4.59 -60.35
CA VAL A 262 -16.33 5.96 -60.66
C VAL A 262 -15.94 6.68 -59.36
N SER A 263 -14.72 7.23 -59.33
CA SER A 263 -14.25 8.16 -58.32
C SER A 263 -13.88 9.48 -58.94
N LEU A 264 -14.47 10.56 -58.45
CA LEU A 264 -14.20 11.92 -58.88
C LEU A 264 -13.66 12.70 -57.68
N SER A 265 -12.56 13.42 -57.90
CA SER A 265 -12.01 14.31 -56.89
C SER A 265 -11.90 15.74 -57.44
N LEU A 266 -12.21 16.73 -56.62
CA LEU A 266 -12.11 18.14 -56.97
C LEU A 266 -11.75 19.00 -55.76
N LYS A 267 -11.16 20.17 -56.02
CA LYS A 267 -10.85 21.12 -54.93
C LYS A 267 -12.10 21.91 -54.58
N ALA A 268 -12.34 21.98 -53.28
CA ALA A 268 -13.43 22.76 -52.69
C ALA A 268 -12.92 23.60 -51.52
N LYS A 269 -13.71 24.58 -51.11
CA LYS A 269 -13.45 25.39 -49.92
C LYS A 269 -14.45 25.01 -48.84
N ALA A 270 -13.98 24.67 -47.64
CA ALA A 270 -14.83 24.34 -46.54
C ALA A 270 -15.54 25.59 -45.99
N LEU A 271 -16.82 25.49 -45.76
CA LEU A 271 -17.64 26.56 -45.17
C LEU A 271 -17.85 26.38 -43.67
N ALA A 272 -17.56 25.19 -43.17
CA ALA A 272 -17.58 24.85 -41.74
C ALA A 272 -16.38 23.99 -41.41
N SER A 273 -15.95 24.02 -40.12
CA SER A 273 -14.96 23.10 -39.61
C SER A 273 -15.63 21.77 -39.22
N GLY A 274 -14.86 20.67 -39.25
CA GLY A 274 -15.37 19.36 -38.87
C GLY A 274 -14.26 18.38 -38.49
N ALA A 275 -14.56 17.50 -37.54
CA ALA A 275 -13.76 16.32 -37.20
C ALA A 275 -14.12 15.16 -38.15
N GLN A 276 -13.34 14.09 -38.11
CA GLN A 276 -13.66 12.88 -38.88
C GLN A 276 -15.05 12.35 -38.52
N GLY A 277 -15.86 12.08 -39.55
CA GLY A 277 -17.25 11.63 -39.41
C GLY A 277 -18.28 12.77 -39.36
N ASP A 278 -17.86 14.00 -39.20
CA ASP A 278 -18.77 15.16 -39.22
C ASP A 278 -19.24 15.50 -40.64
N VAL A 279 -20.47 15.97 -40.75
CA VAL A 279 -21.01 16.49 -42.00
C VAL A 279 -20.68 17.97 -42.12
N VAL A 280 -19.93 18.32 -43.16
CA VAL A 280 -19.54 19.71 -43.43
C VAL A 280 -20.03 20.19 -44.78
N SER A 281 -20.35 21.48 -44.86
CA SER A 281 -20.66 22.12 -46.13
C SER A 281 -19.40 22.61 -46.80
N VAL A 282 -19.21 22.26 -48.09
CA VAL A 282 -18.06 22.68 -48.87
C VAL A 282 -18.53 23.32 -50.20
N GLN A 283 -17.80 24.33 -50.65
CA GLN A 283 -18.10 25.01 -51.90
C GLN A 283 -17.07 24.61 -52.97
N ASN A 284 -17.56 24.05 -54.07
CA ASN A 284 -16.73 23.80 -55.26
C ASN A 284 -16.18 25.14 -55.77
N ILE A 285 -14.86 25.21 -55.96
CA ILE A 285 -14.15 26.44 -56.35
C ILE A 285 -14.54 26.90 -57.77
N GLN A 286 -14.76 25.96 -58.68
CA GLN A 286 -15.08 26.24 -60.08
C GLN A 286 -16.54 26.61 -60.29
N SER A 287 -17.46 25.74 -59.79
CA SER A 287 -18.90 25.92 -60.07
C SER A 287 -19.60 26.80 -59.04
N LYS A 288 -18.94 27.17 -57.93
CA LYS A 288 -19.49 27.90 -56.79
C LYS A 288 -20.66 27.21 -56.08
N ARG A 289 -20.99 25.99 -56.48
CA ARG A 289 -22.05 25.19 -55.82
C ARG A 289 -21.61 24.69 -54.46
N VAL A 290 -22.54 24.72 -53.52
CA VAL A 290 -22.34 24.20 -52.17
C VAL A 290 -22.90 22.78 -52.10
N VAL A 291 -22.10 21.88 -51.54
CA VAL A 291 -22.49 20.49 -51.29
C VAL A 291 -22.12 20.12 -49.87
N SER A 292 -22.90 19.21 -49.26
CA SER A 292 -22.58 18.65 -47.96
C SER A 292 -21.92 17.28 -48.13
N GLY A 293 -20.91 17.00 -47.32
CA GLY A 293 -20.22 15.73 -47.31
C GLY A 293 -19.68 15.38 -45.93
N VAL A 294 -19.30 14.15 -45.75
CA VAL A 294 -18.70 13.62 -44.52
C VAL A 294 -17.21 13.80 -44.57
N VAL A 295 -16.60 14.30 -43.53
CA VAL A 295 -15.14 14.36 -43.35
C VAL A 295 -14.58 12.94 -43.20
N THR A 296 -13.77 12.49 -44.16
CA THR A 296 -13.18 11.14 -44.17
C THR A 296 -11.72 11.13 -43.75
N GLY A 297 -11.05 12.27 -43.82
CA GLY A 297 -9.64 12.39 -43.45
C GLY A 297 -9.15 13.85 -43.42
N PRO A 298 -7.85 14.06 -43.18
CA PRO A 298 -7.25 15.39 -43.19
C PRO A 298 -7.48 16.09 -44.53
N SER A 299 -8.20 17.21 -44.51
CA SER A 299 -8.59 18.00 -45.69
C SER A 299 -9.34 17.19 -46.75
N GLU A 300 -10.04 16.13 -46.36
CA GLU A 300 -10.81 15.28 -47.25
C GLU A 300 -12.29 15.20 -46.84
N VAL A 301 -13.17 15.38 -47.81
CA VAL A 301 -14.63 15.33 -47.61
C VAL A 301 -15.24 14.43 -48.67
N THR A 302 -15.95 13.41 -48.26
CA THR A 302 -16.62 12.49 -49.19
C THR A 302 -18.11 12.82 -49.27
N VAL A 303 -18.61 12.99 -50.46
CA VAL A 303 -20.05 13.13 -50.71
C VAL A 303 -20.65 11.74 -50.83
N THR A 304 -21.51 11.43 -49.88
CA THR A 304 -22.37 10.24 -49.95
C THR A 304 -23.62 10.61 -50.71
N SER A 305 -24.01 9.85 -51.73
CA SER A 305 -25.31 10.03 -52.39
C SER A 305 -26.43 9.76 -51.40
N ALA A 306 -26.83 10.77 -50.65
CA ALA A 306 -28.11 10.73 -49.98
C ALA A 306 -29.15 10.89 -51.10
N VAL A 307 -29.91 9.84 -51.34
CA VAL A 307 -31.12 9.89 -52.16
C VAL A 307 -32.01 10.97 -51.59
N THR A 308 -31.97 12.14 -52.21
CA THR A 308 -32.94 13.21 -51.91
C THR A 308 -34.29 12.73 -52.44
N THR A 309 -35.07 12.10 -51.55
CA THR A 309 -36.51 11.90 -51.82
C THR A 309 -37.16 13.28 -51.83
N LEU A 310 -37.24 13.89 -53.00
CA LEU A 310 -38.09 15.06 -53.25
C LEU A 310 -39.52 14.65 -52.95
N ALA A 311 -40.04 15.05 -51.80
CA ALA A 311 -41.45 15.08 -51.56
C ALA A 311 -42.07 16.09 -52.55
N ARG A 312 -42.66 15.57 -53.58
CA ARG A 312 -43.48 16.32 -54.58
C ARG A 312 -44.76 16.72 -53.87
N ARG A 313 -45.00 17.99 -53.69
CA ARG A 313 -46.29 18.56 -53.58
C ARG A 313 -46.55 19.50 -54.74
#